data_6e12b6c2734d7de988d7e3a8bb2425a1
#
_entry.id   6e12b6c2734d7de988d7e3a8bb2425a1
#
_cell.length_a   1.000
_cell.length_b   1.000
_cell.length_c   1.000
_cell.angle_alpha   90.00
_cell.angle_beta   90.00
_cell.angle_gamma   90.00
#
_symmetry.space_group_name_H-M   'P 1'
#
loop_
_entity.id
_entity.type
_entity.pdbx_description
1 polymer ?
#
loop_
_entity_poly.entity_id
_entity_poly.type
_entity_poly.pdbx_seq_one_letter_code
_entity_poly.pdbx_strand_id
1 'polypeptide(L)'
;TQGRYLMICNHQSWVDTTVNQYIGLNRMPLTRFFTKWELIFIPLVGQAFKILGFPMMKRHSKAQIAKNPELKNRDIEEARKSCEQLLSQPFTLLNYVEGTRFTQAKHTAQKSPYKHLLKPKAGGLALALKILGKEVDALVDMTIVYDEKVPEYSEFWLGDVQQIAVNLRKIELPSWILDGDYESDREFRVQFHQWLQQVWRDKDELISQMKQQLTEQRS
;
A
#
# COMPACT_ATOMS: atom_id res chain seq x y z
N THR A 1 20.62 0.30 -6.23
CA THR A 1 19.91 0.79 -5.04
C THR A 1 19.88 -0.29 -3.97
N GLN A 2 20.45 0.02 -2.83
CA GLN A 2 20.47 -0.83 -1.65
C GLN A 2 19.50 -0.24 -0.63
N GLY A 3 18.92 -1.06 0.20
CA GLY A 3 17.99 -0.64 1.26
C GLY A 3 16.75 -1.50 1.33
N ARG A 4 16.02 -1.39 2.42
CA ARG A 4 14.79 -2.13 2.70
C ARG A 4 13.72 -1.14 3.13
N TYR A 5 12.64 -1.06 2.38
CA TYR A 5 11.60 -0.06 2.61
C TYR A 5 10.24 -0.71 2.71
N LEU A 6 9.45 -0.26 3.69
CA LEU A 6 8.00 -0.37 3.60
C LEU A 6 7.46 0.90 2.97
N MET A 7 6.50 0.77 2.08
CA MET A 7 5.86 1.91 1.43
C MET A 7 4.35 1.83 1.60
N ILE A 8 3.73 2.93 1.95
CA ILE A 8 2.28 3.09 1.90
C ILE A 8 1.90 4.08 0.81
N CYS A 9 0.78 3.85 0.15
CA CYS A 9 0.31 4.71 -0.93
C CYS A 9 -1.22 4.77 -0.95
N ASN A 10 -1.79 5.90 -1.39
CA ASN A 10 -3.19 5.97 -1.79
C ASN A 10 -3.39 5.19 -3.09
N HIS A 11 -4.61 4.76 -3.37
CA HIS A 11 -4.89 3.90 -4.52
C HIS A 11 -6.12 4.39 -5.29
N GLN A 12 -5.91 4.86 -6.51
CA GLN A 12 -6.95 5.42 -7.35
C GLN A 12 -7.12 4.67 -8.68
N SER A 13 -6.00 4.28 -9.30
CA SER A 13 -5.96 3.66 -10.63
C SER A 13 -4.98 2.48 -10.68
N TRP A 14 -5.09 1.64 -11.70
CA TRP A 14 -4.02 0.71 -12.05
C TRP A 14 -2.72 1.41 -12.45
N VAL A 15 -2.82 2.65 -12.94
CA VAL A 15 -1.68 3.52 -13.28
C VAL A 15 -0.78 3.78 -12.08
N ASP A 16 -1.33 3.80 -10.85
CA ASP A 16 -0.55 3.98 -9.62
C ASP A 16 0.61 2.99 -9.52
N THR A 17 0.43 1.76 -10.00
CA THR A 17 1.48 0.73 -9.98
C THR A 17 2.64 1.10 -10.90
N THR A 18 2.34 1.61 -12.10
CA THR A 18 3.35 2.09 -13.06
C THR A 18 4.09 3.32 -12.52
N VAL A 19 3.34 4.27 -11.94
CA VAL A 19 3.91 5.47 -11.31
C VAL A 19 4.85 5.07 -10.16
N ASN A 20 4.43 4.14 -9.29
CA ASN A 20 5.27 3.64 -8.21
C ASN A 20 6.60 3.06 -8.73
N GLN A 21 6.56 2.24 -9.79
CA GLN A 21 7.77 1.66 -10.38
C GLN A 21 8.66 2.74 -10.99
N TYR A 22 8.07 3.69 -11.74
CA TYR A 22 8.82 4.77 -12.38
C TYR A 22 9.52 5.69 -11.37
N ILE A 23 8.81 6.11 -10.33
CA ILE A 23 9.38 6.97 -9.28
C ILE A 23 10.45 6.23 -8.46
N GLY A 24 10.27 4.92 -8.22
CA GLY A 24 11.25 4.07 -7.53
C GLY A 24 12.49 3.78 -8.36
N LEU A 25 12.42 3.89 -9.69
CA LEU A 25 13.53 3.55 -10.59
C LEU A 25 14.79 4.35 -10.23
N ASN A 26 15.90 3.64 -10.05
CA ASN A 26 17.20 4.19 -9.64
C ASN A 26 17.26 4.87 -8.25
N ARG A 27 16.16 4.89 -7.50
CA ARG A 27 16.08 5.50 -6.15
C ARG A 27 15.90 4.45 -5.06
N MET A 28 15.06 3.45 -5.32
CA MET A 28 14.72 2.38 -4.37
C MET A 28 14.81 1.01 -5.05
N PRO A 29 14.95 -0.08 -4.30
CA PRO A 29 14.78 -1.42 -4.86
C PRO A 29 13.42 -1.59 -5.51
N LEU A 30 13.31 -2.59 -6.42
CA LEU A 30 12.05 -2.92 -7.10
C LEU A 30 10.88 -2.92 -6.12
N THR A 31 9.86 -2.12 -6.42
CA THR A 31 8.66 -2.04 -5.61
C THR A 31 7.82 -3.31 -5.82
N ARG A 32 7.67 -4.08 -4.74
CA ARG A 32 6.87 -5.30 -4.70
C ARG A 32 5.62 -5.04 -3.88
N PHE A 33 4.54 -5.73 -4.17
CA PHE A 33 3.29 -5.70 -3.41
C PHE A 33 2.76 -7.12 -3.25
N PHE A 34 1.92 -7.32 -2.25
CA PHE A 34 1.29 -8.62 -2.06
C PHE A 34 0.39 -8.95 -3.24
N THR A 35 0.68 -10.04 -3.92
CA THR A 35 -0.09 -10.55 -5.04
C THR A 35 -0.97 -11.71 -4.63
N LYS A 36 -2.11 -11.86 -5.31
CA LYS A 36 -2.95 -13.04 -5.13
C LYS A 36 -2.27 -14.26 -5.72
N TRP A 37 -2.31 -15.37 -5.02
CA TRP A 37 -1.76 -16.65 -5.48
C TRP A 37 -2.29 -17.07 -6.85
N GLU A 38 -3.58 -16.78 -7.12
CA GLU A 38 -4.23 -17.13 -8.38
C GLU A 38 -3.56 -16.49 -9.61
N LEU A 39 -2.86 -15.39 -9.43
CA LEU A 39 -2.15 -14.71 -10.53
C LEU A 39 -0.98 -15.53 -11.08
N ILE A 40 -0.48 -16.53 -10.33
CA ILE A 40 0.60 -17.41 -10.81
C ILE A 40 0.20 -18.23 -12.02
N PHE A 41 -1.11 -18.49 -12.21
CA PHE A 41 -1.65 -19.26 -13.31
C PHE A 41 -1.83 -18.43 -14.60
N ILE A 42 -1.64 -17.12 -14.54
CA ILE A 42 -1.66 -16.28 -15.73
C ILE A 42 -0.32 -16.43 -16.44
N PRO A 43 -0.30 -16.94 -17.69
CA PRO A 43 0.93 -17.10 -18.46
C PRO A 43 1.73 -15.79 -18.52
N LEU A 44 3.04 -15.89 -18.47
CA LEU A 44 4.00 -14.77 -18.42
C LEU A 44 3.92 -13.91 -17.16
N VAL A 45 2.73 -13.48 -16.74
CA VAL A 45 2.54 -12.60 -15.58
C VAL A 45 2.91 -13.32 -14.27
N GLY A 46 2.39 -14.53 -14.07
CA GLY A 46 2.67 -15.32 -12.87
C GLY A 46 4.15 -15.70 -12.76
N GLN A 47 4.76 -16.03 -13.88
CA GLN A 47 6.20 -16.33 -13.96
C GLN A 47 7.03 -15.08 -13.64
N ALA A 48 6.66 -13.91 -14.18
CA ALA A 48 7.32 -12.65 -13.89
C ALA A 48 7.25 -12.30 -12.38
N PHE A 49 6.08 -12.42 -11.76
CA PHE A 49 5.95 -12.18 -10.31
C PHE A 49 6.82 -13.12 -9.48
N LYS A 50 6.92 -14.39 -9.86
CA LYS A 50 7.76 -15.38 -9.19
C LYS A 50 9.25 -15.04 -9.33
N ILE A 51 9.70 -14.76 -10.55
CA ILE A 51 11.11 -14.42 -10.83
C ILE A 51 11.51 -13.12 -10.13
N LEU A 52 10.64 -12.12 -10.14
CA LEU A 52 10.87 -10.83 -9.49
C LEU A 52 10.69 -10.86 -7.97
N GLY A 53 10.31 -12.01 -7.39
CA GLY A 53 10.19 -12.19 -5.95
C GLY A 53 9.02 -11.41 -5.32
N PHE A 54 7.90 -11.27 -6.04
CA PHE A 54 6.70 -10.68 -5.44
C PHE A 54 6.12 -11.62 -4.37
N PRO A 55 5.80 -11.11 -3.18
CA PRO A 55 5.18 -11.91 -2.13
C PRO A 55 3.78 -12.36 -2.55
N MET A 56 3.57 -13.67 -2.59
CA MET A 56 2.29 -14.26 -2.98
C MET A 56 1.52 -14.69 -1.75
N MET A 57 0.22 -14.40 -1.74
CA MET A 57 -0.66 -14.76 -0.62
C MET A 57 -1.94 -15.40 -1.13
N LYS A 58 -2.36 -16.47 -0.47
CA LYS A 58 -3.76 -16.87 -0.47
C LYS A 58 -4.49 -15.99 0.53
N ARG A 59 -5.61 -15.40 0.12
CA ARG A 59 -6.48 -14.64 1.02
C ARG A 59 -7.86 -15.26 1.01
N HIS A 60 -8.22 -15.82 2.14
CA HIS A 60 -9.58 -16.34 2.30
C HIS A 60 -10.58 -15.19 2.51
N SER A 61 -11.78 -15.36 1.96
CA SER A 61 -12.85 -14.38 2.15
C SER A 61 -13.34 -14.37 3.60
N LYS A 62 -13.96 -13.26 4.02
CA LYS A 62 -14.55 -13.17 5.36
C LYS A 62 -15.54 -14.31 5.61
N ALA A 63 -16.30 -14.73 4.61
CA ALA A 63 -17.26 -15.84 4.71
C ALA A 63 -16.55 -17.19 4.93
N GLN A 64 -15.39 -17.44 4.28
CA GLN A 64 -14.59 -18.64 4.50
C GLN A 64 -13.97 -18.65 5.91
N ILE A 65 -13.40 -17.51 6.34
CA ILE A 65 -12.83 -17.37 7.69
C ILE A 65 -13.91 -17.53 8.77
N ALA A 66 -15.13 -17.01 8.56
CA ALA A 66 -16.25 -17.18 9.48
C ALA A 66 -16.65 -18.67 9.64
N LYS A 67 -16.54 -19.47 8.56
CA LYS A 67 -16.79 -20.92 8.58
C LYS A 67 -15.62 -21.73 9.16
N ASN A 68 -14.41 -21.27 8.97
CA ASN A 68 -13.19 -21.91 9.48
C ASN A 68 -12.18 -20.86 9.95
N PRO A 69 -12.18 -20.50 11.25
CA PRO A 69 -11.29 -19.47 11.81
C PRO A 69 -9.79 -19.75 11.66
N GLU A 70 -9.38 -21.03 11.52
CA GLU A 70 -7.98 -21.41 11.34
C GLU A 70 -7.39 -20.87 10.02
N LEU A 71 -8.24 -20.60 9.03
CA LEU A 71 -7.80 -20.03 7.76
C LEU A 71 -7.15 -18.65 7.94
N LYS A 72 -7.58 -17.89 8.94
CA LYS A 72 -6.95 -16.60 9.28
C LYS A 72 -5.49 -16.79 9.70
N ASN A 73 -5.22 -17.77 10.55
CA ASN A 73 -3.86 -18.05 11.01
C ASN A 73 -2.97 -18.54 9.86
N ARG A 74 -3.53 -19.33 8.94
CA ARG A 74 -2.81 -19.74 7.71
C ARG A 74 -2.47 -18.57 6.83
N ASP A 75 -3.41 -17.65 6.60
CA ASP A 75 -3.16 -16.42 5.81
C ASP A 75 -2.04 -15.57 6.42
N ILE A 76 -2.02 -15.43 7.75
CA ILE A 76 -0.97 -14.71 8.49
C ILE A 76 0.38 -15.41 8.35
N GLU A 77 0.41 -16.72 8.48
CA GLU A 77 1.64 -17.50 8.38
C GLU A 77 2.23 -17.50 6.96
N GLU A 78 1.38 -17.57 5.93
CA GLU A 78 1.82 -17.43 4.53
C GLU A 78 2.37 -16.01 4.26
N ALA A 79 1.72 -14.98 4.81
CA ALA A 79 2.22 -13.61 4.72
C ALA A 79 3.57 -13.46 5.41
N ARG A 80 3.75 -14.06 6.61
CA ARG A 80 5.00 -14.04 7.34
C ARG A 80 6.13 -14.66 6.53
N LYS A 81 5.93 -15.87 6.00
CA LYS A 81 6.92 -16.56 5.15
C LYS A 81 7.29 -15.74 3.91
N SER A 82 6.28 -15.14 3.27
CA SER A 82 6.50 -14.30 2.10
C SER A 82 7.31 -13.03 2.44
N CYS A 83 7.07 -12.42 3.60
CA CYS A 83 7.84 -11.28 4.09
C CYS A 83 9.28 -11.68 4.45
N GLU A 84 9.47 -12.81 5.13
CA GLU A 84 10.80 -13.31 5.50
C GLU A 84 11.69 -13.58 4.27
N GLN A 85 11.09 -14.08 3.18
CA GLN A 85 11.80 -14.26 1.92
C GLN A 85 12.34 -12.95 1.32
N LEU A 86 11.65 -11.82 1.57
CA LEU A 86 12.12 -10.50 1.12
C LEU A 86 13.43 -10.08 1.82
N LEU A 87 13.68 -10.53 3.06
CA LEU A 87 14.85 -10.15 3.84
C LEU A 87 16.18 -10.60 3.23
N SER A 88 16.15 -11.57 2.31
CA SER A 88 17.36 -12.08 1.64
C SER A 88 17.99 -11.09 0.65
N GLN A 89 17.30 -10.00 0.32
CA GLN A 89 17.73 -9.01 -0.67
C GLN A 89 17.15 -7.61 -0.36
N PRO A 90 17.69 -6.54 -0.94
CA PRO A 90 17.06 -5.23 -0.88
C PRO A 90 15.63 -5.27 -1.45
N PHE A 91 14.69 -4.57 -0.82
CA PHE A 91 13.30 -4.56 -1.26
C PHE A 91 12.58 -3.25 -0.93
N THR A 92 11.56 -2.96 -1.70
CA THR A 92 10.48 -2.02 -1.34
C THR A 92 9.18 -2.79 -1.35
N LEU A 93 8.52 -2.90 -0.19
CA LEU A 93 7.22 -3.56 -0.06
C LEU A 93 6.11 -2.51 0.03
N LEU A 94 5.31 -2.41 -1.02
CA LEU A 94 4.18 -1.48 -1.13
C LEU A 94 2.93 -2.08 -0.51
N ASN A 95 2.26 -1.27 0.31
CA ASN A 95 0.94 -1.55 0.84
C ASN A 95 -0.03 -0.42 0.46
N TYR A 96 -1.03 -0.73 -0.36
CA TYR A 96 -2.18 0.14 -0.55
C TYR A 96 -3.12 0.01 0.65
N VAL A 97 -2.95 0.90 1.63
CA VAL A 97 -3.59 0.79 2.94
C VAL A 97 -5.12 0.87 2.87
N GLU A 98 -5.69 1.47 1.84
CA GLU A 98 -7.13 1.45 1.55
C GLU A 98 -7.66 0.04 1.21
N GLY A 99 -6.77 -0.84 0.74
CA GLY A 99 -7.06 -2.23 0.37
C GLY A 99 -7.96 -2.37 -0.85
N THR A 100 -8.27 -1.27 -1.54
CA THR A 100 -9.00 -1.21 -2.81
C THR A 100 -8.83 0.17 -3.44
N ARG A 101 -9.03 0.28 -4.76
CA ARG A 101 -9.03 1.56 -5.46
C ARG A 101 -10.17 2.44 -4.99
N PHE A 102 -9.88 3.72 -4.85
CA PHE A 102 -10.87 4.75 -4.54
C PHE A 102 -11.97 4.78 -5.60
N THR A 103 -13.20 4.87 -5.17
CA THR A 103 -14.35 5.30 -5.97
C THR A 103 -15.30 6.09 -5.09
N GLN A 104 -16.05 7.03 -5.65
CA GLN A 104 -17.01 7.81 -4.88
C GLN A 104 -18.07 6.93 -4.20
N ALA A 105 -18.52 5.89 -4.87
CA ALA A 105 -19.46 4.93 -4.29
C ALA A 105 -18.91 4.24 -3.02
N LYS A 106 -17.64 3.82 -3.04
CA LYS A 106 -16.99 3.22 -1.86
C LYS A 106 -16.75 4.24 -0.75
N HIS A 107 -16.37 5.46 -1.11
CA HIS A 107 -16.18 6.55 -0.17
C HIS A 107 -17.46 6.82 0.62
N THR A 108 -18.59 6.98 -0.08
CA THR A 108 -19.91 7.19 0.52
C THR A 108 -20.35 5.98 1.35
N ALA A 109 -20.21 4.76 0.82
CA ALA A 109 -20.58 3.52 1.53
C ALA A 109 -19.78 3.32 2.82
N GLN A 110 -18.50 3.71 2.84
CA GLN A 110 -17.66 3.64 4.05
C GLN A 110 -17.89 4.82 5.00
N LYS A 111 -18.62 5.86 4.60
CA LYS A 111 -18.71 7.13 5.33
C LYS A 111 -17.29 7.60 5.70
N SER A 112 -16.40 7.72 4.68
CA SER A 112 -15.02 8.13 4.92
C SER A 112 -14.98 9.54 5.50
N PRO A 113 -14.19 9.81 6.56
CA PRO A 113 -14.02 11.15 7.10
C PRO A 113 -13.03 11.99 6.29
N TYR A 114 -12.34 11.40 5.32
CA TYR A 114 -11.36 12.04 4.46
C TYR A 114 -12.03 12.58 3.22
N LYS A 115 -11.46 13.63 2.63
CA LYS A 115 -12.00 14.24 1.40
C LYS A 115 -11.62 13.43 0.15
N HIS A 116 -10.40 12.88 0.12
CA HIS A 116 -9.80 12.26 -1.06
C HIS A 116 -9.48 10.78 -0.89
N LEU A 117 -9.68 10.20 0.29
CA LEU A 117 -9.22 8.87 0.65
C LEU A 117 -10.34 7.99 1.20
N LEU A 118 -10.21 6.69 1.03
CA LEU A 118 -10.99 5.71 1.76
C LEU A 118 -10.42 5.51 3.18
N LYS A 119 -11.19 4.89 4.07
CA LYS A 119 -10.70 4.53 5.40
C LYS A 119 -9.54 3.54 5.31
N PRO A 120 -8.43 3.79 6.02
CA PRO A 120 -7.28 2.89 6.00
C PRO A 120 -7.58 1.58 6.73
N LYS A 121 -7.04 0.48 6.20
CA LYS A 121 -7.11 -0.87 6.79
C LYS A 121 -5.77 -1.21 7.45
N ALA A 122 -5.74 -1.18 8.75
CA ALA A 122 -4.53 -1.31 9.55
C ALA A 122 -3.86 -2.69 9.47
N GLY A 123 -4.63 -3.78 9.34
CA GLY A 123 -4.12 -5.14 9.54
C GLY A 123 -2.93 -5.53 8.65
N GLY A 124 -2.97 -5.17 7.36
CA GLY A 124 -1.88 -5.51 6.43
C GLY A 124 -0.58 -4.75 6.74
N LEU A 125 -0.69 -3.47 7.09
CA LEU A 125 0.46 -2.66 7.47
C LEU A 125 1.02 -3.10 8.84
N ALA A 126 0.15 -3.35 9.81
CA ALA A 126 0.55 -3.83 11.13
C ALA A 126 1.30 -5.17 11.05
N LEU A 127 0.81 -6.10 10.23
CA LEU A 127 1.49 -7.38 10.00
C LEU A 127 2.86 -7.19 9.34
N ALA A 128 2.96 -6.35 8.31
CA ALA A 128 4.22 -6.05 7.64
C ALA A 128 5.23 -5.40 8.60
N LEU A 129 4.78 -4.45 9.43
CA LEU A 129 5.63 -3.80 10.44
C LEU A 129 6.06 -4.77 11.56
N LYS A 130 5.18 -5.68 11.99
CA LYS A 130 5.53 -6.72 12.98
C LYS A 130 6.65 -7.63 12.48
N ILE A 131 6.62 -8.02 11.20
CA ILE A 131 7.58 -8.99 10.63
C ILE A 131 8.86 -8.29 10.16
N LEU A 132 8.73 -7.14 9.51
CA LEU A 132 9.81 -6.48 8.80
C LEU A 132 10.29 -5.19 9.48
N GLY A 133 9.53 -4.64 10.43
CA GLY A 133 9.73 -3.27 10.92
C GLY A 133 11.11 -3.00 11.51
N LYS A 134 11.74 -4.00 12.15
CA LYS A 134 13.11 -3.90 12.68
C LYS A 134 14.20 -4.03 11.62
N GLU A 135 13.85 -4.52 10.43
CA GLU A 135 14.75 -4.80 9.33
C GLU A 135 14.66 -3.78 8.19
N VAL A 136 13.72 -2.83 8.27
CA VAL A 136 13.55 -1.78 7.27
C VAL A 136 14.21 -0.49 7.67
N ASP A 137 14.82 0.18 6.69
CA ASP A 137 15.49 1.47 6.88
C ASP A 137 14.48 2.61 7.04
N ALA A 138 13.30 2.47 6.45
CA ALA A 138 12.24 3.47 6.56
C ALA A 138 10.86 2.95 6.16
N LEU A 139 9.84 3.59 6.75
CA LEU A 139 8.48 3.63 6.21
C LEU A 139 8.36 4.87 5.31
N VAL A 140 8.03 4.66 4.04
CA VAL A 140 7.86 5.72 3.06
C VAL A 140 6.37 5.89 2.75
N ASP A 141 5.91 7.12 2.78
CA ASP A 141 4.56 7.48 2.35
C ASP A 141 4.62 8.13 0.96
N MET A 142 4.10 7.43 -0.04
CA MET A 142 3.95 7.95 -1.40
C MET A 142 2.52 8.45 -1.60
N THR A 143 2.39 9.69 -2.05
CA THR A 143 1.12 10.30 -2.40
C THR A 143 1.09 10.57 -3.89
N ILE A 144 0.09 10.03 -4.60
CA ILE A 144 -0.11 10.21 -6.04
C ILE A 144 -1.37 11.06 -6.25
N VAL A 145 -1.27 12.09 -7.06
CA VAL A 145 -2.39 12.96 -7.43
C VAL A 145 -2.40 13.13 -8.94
N TYR A 146 -3.54 12.84 -9.53
CA TYR A 146 -3.82 13.10 -10.94
C TYR A 146 -4.47 14.46 -11.09
N ASP A 147 -4.09 15.16 -12.15
CA ASP A 147 -4.48 16.54 -12.35
C ASP A 147 -5.99 16.69 -12.57
N GLU A 148 -6.54 16.25 -13.70
CA GLU A 148 -7.96 16.44 -14.00
C GLU A 148 -8.83 15.30 -13.50
N LYS A 149 -8.56 14.10 -13.98
CA LYS A 149 -9.30 12.89 -13.62
C LYS A 149 -8.34 11.75 -13.32
N VAL A 150 -8.82 10.79 -12.55
CA VAL A 150 -8.11 9.53 -12.36
C VAL A 150 -8.15 8.75 -13.67
N PRO A 151 -7.00 8.46 -14.29
CA PRO A 151 -6.98 7.85 -15.62
C PRO A 151 -7.35 6.37 -15.59
N GLU A 152 -7.97 5.92 -16.66
CA GLU A 152 -7.98 4.51 -17.02
C GLU A 152 -6.60 4.08 -17.54
N TYR A 153 -6.30 2.79 -17.48
CA TYR A 153 -4.98 2.28 -17.88
C TYR A 153 -4.69 2.51 -19.37
N SER A 154 -5.73 2.42 -20.21
CA SER A 154 -5.65 2.73 -21.66
C SER A 154 -5.33 4.19 -21.93
N GLU A 155 -5.95 5.12 -21.22
CA GLU A 155 -5.71 6.56 -21.35
C GLU A 155 -4.26 6.93 -21.02
N PHE A 156 -3.71 6.29 -19.99
CA PHE A 156 -2.30 6.48 -19.65
C PHE A 156 -1.36 6.05 -20.78
N TRP A 157 -1.60 4.89 -21.41
CA TRP A 157 -0.77 4.40 -22.52
C TRP A 157 -0.97 5.16 -23.82
N LEU A 158 -2.12 5.77 -24.02
CA LEU A 158 -2.39 6.64 -25.19
C LEU A 158 -1.81 8.06 -25.01
N GLY A 159 -1.29 8.38 -23.84
CA GLY A 159 -0.71 9.69 -23.56
C GLY A 159 -1.73 10.78 -23.17
N ASP A 160 -2.95 10.39 -22.82
CA ASP A 160 -4.02 11.33 -22.45
C ASP A 160 -3.83 11.93 -21.04
N VAL A 161 -2.86 11.42 -20.27
CA VAL A 161 -2.54 11.92 -18.94
C VAL A 161 -1.48 12.99 -19.02
N GLN A 162 -1.85 14.23 -18.80
CA GLN A 162 -0.94 15.36 -18.95
C GLN A 162 0.02 15.51 -17.76
N GLN A 163 -0.49 15.39 -16.54
CA GLN A 163 0.32 15.63 -15.35
C GLN A 163 -0.05 14.70 -14.18
N ILE A 164 0.97 14.17 -13.52
CA ILE A 164 0.86 13.38 -12.30
C ILE A 164 1.79 13.99 -11.27
N ALA A 165 1.25 14.47 -10.17
CA ALA A 165 2.04 14.94 -9.05
C ALA A 165 2.30 13.79 -8.08
N VAL A 166 3.55 13.66 -7.62
CA VAL A 166 3.95 12.64 -6.65
C VAL A 166 4.74 13.28 -5.54
N ASN A 167 4.37 12.97 -4.31
CA ASN A 167 5.12 13.34 -3.12
C ASN A 167 5.62 12.06 -2.42
N LEU A 168 6.86 12.09 -1.94
CA LEU A 168 7.47 11.06 -1.13
C LEU A 168 7.91 11.66 0.20
N ARG A 169 7.45 11.10 1.30
CA ARG A 169 7.92 11.48 2.64
C ARG A 169 8.29 10.26 3.46
N LYS A 170 9.34 10.38 4.27
CA LYS A 170 9.65 9.38 5.29
C LYS A 170 8.72 9.58 6.48
N ILE A 171 8.13 8.50 6.96
CA ILE A 171 7.37 8.49 8.21
C ILE A 171 8.28 7.96 9.32
N GLU A 172 8.43 8.72 10.38
CA GLU A 172 9.08 8.23 11.59
C GLU A 172 8.15 7.26 12.31
N LEU A 173 8.64 6.05 12.54
CA LEU A 173 7.91 5.04 13.27
C LEU A 173 8.12 5.24 14.76
N PRO A 174 7.06 5.47 15.54
CA PRO A 174 7.17 5.43 17.00
C PRO A 174 7.68 4.07 17.47
N SER A 175 8.56 4.04 18.46
CA SER A 175 9.19 2.80 18.95
C SER A 175 8.18 1.74 19.40
N TRP A 176 7.06 2.16 19.99
CA TRP A 176 6.01 1.25 20.44
C TRP A 176 5.37 0.43 19.30
N ILE A 177 5.44 0.91 18.04
CA ILE A 177 4.87 0.19 16.88
C ILE A 177 5.63 -1.12 16.61
N LEU A 178 6.93 -1.13 16.84
CA LEU A 178 7.79 -2.26 16.50
C LEU A 178 7.73 -3.40 17.53
N ASP A 179 7.29 -3.10 18.74
CA ASP A 179 7.27 -4.06 19.85
C ASP A 179 5.86 -4.57 20.20
N GLY A 180 4.83 -3.99 19.59
CA GLY A 180 3.44 -4.35 19.88
C GLY A 180 2.89 -5.53 19.09
N ASP A 181 1.79 -6.08 19.56
CA ASP A 181 1.06 -7.17 18.91
C ASP A 181 -0.36 -6.76 18.50
N TYR A 182 -0.53 -6.46 17.22
CA TYR A 182 -1.83 -6.06 16.67
C TYR A 182 -2.90 -7.16 16.78
N GLU A 183 -2.53 -8.44 16.78
CA GLU A 183 -3.49 -9.55 16.78
C GLU A 183 -4.03 -9.86 18.18
N SER A 184 -3.20 -9.84 19.19
CA SER A 184 -3.57 -10.22 20.55
C SER A 184 -3.86 -9.03 21.46
N ASP A 185 -3.20 -7.87 21.26
CA ASP A 185 -3.33 -6.72 22.13
C ASP A 185 -4.38 -5.72 21.61
N ARG A 186 -5.45 -5.53 22.40
CA ARG A 186 -6.53 -4.59 22.07
C ARG A 186 -6.09 -3.13 22.18
N GLU A 187 -5.30 -2.79 23.19
CA GLU A 187 -4.85 -1.41 23.44
C GLU A 187 -3.89 -0.98 22.33
N PHE A 188 -2.93 -1.85 22.01
CA PHE A 188 -2.06 -1.64 20.85
C PHE A 188 -2.86 -1.44 19.56
N ARG A 189 -3.89 -2.26 19.31
CA ARG A 189 -4.74 -2.08 18.13
C ARG A 189 -5.38 -0.71 18.07
N VAL A 190 -5.92 -0.23 19.16
CA VAL A 190 -6.55 1.10 19.24
C VAL A 190 -5.52 2.19 18.95
N GLN A 191 -4.37 2.13 19.60
CA GLN A 191 -3.28 3.09 19.42
C GLN A 191 -2.75 3.08 17.97
N PHE A 192 -2.57 1.90 17.38
CA PHE A 192 -2.14 1.75 16.00
C PHE A 192 -3.16 2.34 15.00
N HIS A 193 -4.46 2.14 15.24
CA HIS A 193 -5.51 2.76 14.43
C HIS A 193 -5.49 4.28 14.54
N GLN A 194 -5.31 4.84 15.73
CA GLN A 194 -5.23 6.29 15.94
C GLN A 194 -4.03 6.89 15.21
N TRP A 195 -2.86 6.27 15.33
CA TRP A 195 -1.67 6.67 14.61
C TRP A 195 -1.87 6.64 13.08
N LEU A 196 -2.39 5.53 12.56
CA LEU A 196 -2.62 5.39 11.13
C LEU A 196 -3.67 6.38 10.60
N GLN A 197 -4.70 6.67 11.39
CA GLN A 197 -5.68 7.70 11.06
C GLN A 197 -5.06 9.09 11.01
N GLN A 198 -4.09 9.39 11.88
CA GLN A 198 -3.38 10.66 11.82
C GLN A 198 -2.53 10.76 10.54
N VAL A 199 -1.74 9.72 10.23
CA VAL A 199 -0.98 9.64 8.97
C VAL A 199 -1.90 9.85 7.76
N TRP A 200 -3.12 9.33 7.83
CA TRP A 200 -4.10 9.43 6.75
C TRP A 200 -4.75 10.82 6.65
N ARG A 201 -4.97 11.52 7.77
CA ARG A 201 -5.39 12.93 7.78
C ARG A 201 -4.34 13.83 7.14
N ASP A 202 -3.09 13.68 7.56
CA ASP A 202 -1.99 14.47 7.03
C ASP A 202 -1.82 14.25 5.51
N LYS A 203 -2.05 13.01 5.04
CA LYS A 203 -2.05 12.67 3.61
C LYS A 203 -3.23 13.30 2.87
N ASP A 204 -4.42 13.33 3.44
CA ASP A 204 -5.62 13.91 2.83
C ASP A 204 -5.48 15.44 2.65
N GLU A 205 -4.87 16.10 3.63
CA GLU A 205 -4.50 17.52 3.55
C GLU A 205 -3.43 17.75 2.48
N LEU A 206 -2.40 16.92 2.44
CA LEU A 206 -1.37 16.99 1.40
C LEU A 206 -1.96 16.82 -0.01
N ILE A 207 -2.89 15.90 -0.21
CA ILE A 207 -3.58 15.73 -1.50
C ILE A 207 -4.33 17.00 -1.88
N SER A 208 -4.99 17.66 -0.92
CA SER A 208 -5.70 18.93 -1.16
C SER A 208 -4.73 20.03 -1.62
N GLN A 209 -3.57 20.14 -0.97
CA GLN A 209 -2.52 21.11 -1.33
C GLN A 209 -1.94 20.82 -2.72
N MET A 210 -1.61 19.54 -3.00
CA MET A 210 -1.08 19.14 -4.31
C MET A 210 -2.07 19.41 -5.45
N LYS A 211 -3.37 19.20 -5.23
CA LYS A 211 -4.41 19.50 -6.21
C LYS A 211 -4.51 21.01 -6.48
N GLN A 212 -4.41 21.82 -5.45
CA GLN A 212 -4.40 23.28 -5.62
C GLN A 212 -3.19 23.72 -6.45
N GLN A 213 -1.99 23.23 -6.13
CA GLN A 213 -0.77 23.53 -6.88
C GLN A 213 -0.88 23.16 -8.36
N LEU A 214 -1.44 21.97 -8.67
CA LEU A 214 -1.67 21.55 -10.06
C LEU A 214 -2.62 22.51 -10.79
N THR A 215 -3.67 23.00 -10.12
CA THR A 215 -4.61 23.95 -10.70
C THR A 215 -3.95 25.32 -10.97
N GLU A 216 -3.12 25.80 -10.05
CA GLU A 216 -2.39 27.07 -10.18
C GLU A 216 -1.33 27.04 -11.31
N GLN A 217 -0.73 25.88 -11.58
CA GLN A 217 0.24 25.72 -12.67
C GLN A 217 -0.38 25.74 -14.08
N ARG A 218 -1.69 25.60 -14.18
CA ARG A 218 -2.43 25.66 -15.46
C ARG A 218 -2.96 27.05 -15.80
N SER A 219 -3.15 27.89 -14.80
CA SER A 219 -3.64 29.27 -14.97
C SER A 219 -2.50 30.22 -15.34
#